data_5de7cb360fb783b88710fa5ac22fdfe4
#
_entry.id   5de7cb360fb783b88710fa5ac22fdfe4
#
_cell.length_a   1.000
_cell.length_b   1.000
_cell.length_c   1.000
_cell.angle_alpha   90.00
_cell.angle_beta   90.00
_cell.angle_gamma   90.00
#
_symmetry.space_group_name_H-M   'P 1'
#
loop_
_entity.id
_entity.type
_entity.pdbx_description
1 polymer ?
#
loop_
_entity_poly.entity_id
_entity_poly.type
_entity_poly.pdbx_seq_one_letter_code
_entity_poly.pdbx_strand_id
1 'polypeptide(L)'
;MKICILTIATNKYIQFVEKLYEDISEKFCPGAEINCLLFTDHEIEEIGDKVKVHYIDHEPWPMPTLKRYNYFVKERDFILEHDYCFYFDADMRIDNVVKSEEVCGDLVATRHGYQSLHDKSQQSFDRNPKSLAYVPFDQETVTYYAGGFNGGKTENFIEMAEVIADRVDKDLTNNVVALWHDESHMNRYLIDNPPTL
;
A
#
# COMPACT_ATOMS: atom_id res chain seq x y z
N MET A 1 -4.11 9.45 19.25
CA MET A 1 -4.23 8.91 17.88
C MET A 1 -3.17 7.83 17.72
N LYS A 2 -3.57 6.64 17.34
CA LYS A 2 -2.69 5.51 17.06
C LYS A 2 -2.59 5.27 15.57
N ILE A 3 -1.39 5.07 15.06
CA ILE A 3 -1.12 4.84 13.63
C ILE A 3 -0.34 3.55 13.46
N CYS A 4 -0.81 2.70 12.55
CA CYS A 4 -0.09 1.51 12.09
C CYS A 4 0.64 1.81 10.78
N ILE A 5 1.93 1.61 10.74
CA ILE A 5 2.73 1.70 9.51
C ILE A 5 2.96 0.29 8.96
N LEU A 6 2.61 0.09 7.71
CA LEU A 6 2.76 -1.17 6.99
C LEU A 6 3.92 -1.07 6.01
N THR A 7 4.84 -2.03 6.06
CA THR A 7 5.99 -2.08 5.14
C THR A 7 6.24 -3.53 4.72
N ILE A 8 6.51 -3.75 3.44
CA ILE A 8 6.97 -5.04 2.91
C ILE A 8 8.41 -4.88 2.49
N ALA A 9 9.30 -5.68 3.07
CA ALA A 9 10.73 -5.64 2.78
C ALA A 9 11.29 -7.05 2.65
N THR A 10 11.29 -7.59 1.45
CA THR A 10 11.85 -8.89 1.11
C THR A 10 13.20 -8.75 0.42
N ASN A 11 14.03 -9.80 0.49
CA ASN A 11 15.34 -9.84 -0.15
C ASN A 11 16.15 -8.57 0.23
N LYS A 12 16.78 -7.93 -0.74
CA LYS A 12 17.63 -6.74 -0.54
C LYS A 12 16.90 -5.52 0.03
N TYR A 13 15.57 -5.47 -0.03
CA TYR A 13 14.81 -4.31 0.46
C TYR A 13 14.84 -4.17 1.98
N ILE A 14 15.18 -5.21 2.72
CA ILE A 14 15.35 -5.16 4.18
C ILE A 14 16.37 -4.09 4.62
N GLN A 15 17.38 -3.79 3.80
CA GLN A 15 18.40 -2.78 4.08
C GLN A 15 17.85 -1.35 4.21
N PHE A 16 16.65 -1.08 3.71
CA PHE A 16 16.06 0.26 3.74
C PHE A 16 15.18 0.50 4.97
N VAL A 17 14.74 -0.56 5.65
CA VAL A 17 13.72 -0.50 6.71
C VAL A 17 14.15 0.36 7.88
N GLU A 18 15.37 0.19 8.37
CA GLU A 18 15.89 0.96 9.51
C GLU A 18 15.78 2.47 9.25
N LYS A 19 16.24 2.89 8.07
CA LYS A 19 16.25 4.30 7.70
C LYS A 19 14.85 4.88 7.46
N LEU A 20 13.95 4.09 6.89
CA LEU A 20 12.54 4.47 6.77
C LEU A 20 11.91 4.66 8.15
N TYR A 21 12.14 3.74 9.09
CA TYR A 21 11.54 3.81 10.42
C TYR A 21 12.13 4.94 11.29
N GLU A 22 13.40 5.30 11.10
CA GLU A 22 13.96 6.53 11.66
C GLU A 22 13.20 7.76 11.15
N ASP A 23 13.07 7.91 9.82
CA ASP A 23 12.35 9.04 9.22
C ASP A 23 10.89 9.10 9.71
N ILE A 24 10.20 7.95 9.81
CA ILE A 24 8.83 7.88 10.32
C ILE A 24 8.77 8.36 11.77
N SER A 25 9.66 7.88 12.63
CA SER A 25 9.66 8.24 14.06
C SER A 25 9.94 9.72 14.29
N GLU A 26 10.77 10.33 13.44
CA GLU A 26 11.18 11.72 13.58
C GLU A 26 10.22 12.72 12.91
N LYS A 27 9.60 12.31 11.78
CA LYS A 27 8.95 13.26 10.88
C LYS A 27 7.48 12.96 10.57
N PHE A 28 7.00 11.72 10.75
CA PHE A 28 5.63 11.38 10.37
C PHE A 28 4.66 11.55 11.54
N CYS A 29 3.67 12.41 11.39
CA CYS A 29 2.61 12.68 12.37
C CYS A 29 3.14 12.89 13.80
N PRO A 30 3.99 13.93 14.07
CA PRO A 30 4.55 14.15 15.40
C PRO A 30 3.49 14.19 16.47
N GLY A 31 3.69 13.43 17.57
CA GLY A 31 2.74 13.30 18.67
C GLY A 31 1.73 12.15 18.52
N ALA A 32 1.71 11.44 17.42
CA ALA A 32 0.97 10.18 17.29
C ALA A 32 1.74 9.02 17.96
N GLU A 33 0.99 8.03 18.44
CA GLU A 33 1.54 6.73 18.83
C GLU A 33 1.66 5.88 17.56
N ILE A 34 2.90 5.60 17.12
CA ILE A 34 3.18 4.85 15.90
C ILE A 34 3.65 3.46 16.25
N ASN A 35 3.03 2.44 15.64
CA ASN A 35 3.47 1.07 15.61
C ASN A 35 3.72 0.67 14.15
N CYS A 36 4.77 -0.12 13.91
CA CYS A 36 5.12 -0.61 12.59
C CYS A 36 4.81 -2.09 12.47
N LEU A 37 4.31 -2.51 11.32
CA LEU A 37 4.12 -3.90 10.94
C LEU A 37 4.98 -4.18 9.71
N LEU A 38 6.02 -4.96 9.89
CA LEU A 38 6.98 -5.33 8.85
C LEU A 38 6.69 -6.75 8.35
N PHE A 39 6.44 -6.87 7.06
CA PHE A 39 6.36 -8.15 6.35
C PHE A 39 7.71 -8.43 5.68
N THR A 40 8.35 -9.54 6.01
CA THR A 40 9.69 -9.85 5.52
C THR A 40 9.95 -11.36 5.44
N ASP A 41 10.84 -11.76 4.56
CA ASP A 41 11.39 -13.12 4.42
C ASP A 41 12.72 -13.31 5.20
N HIS A 42 13.13 -12.29 5.96
CA HIS A 42 14.35 -12.33 6.77
C HIS A 42 14.04 -12.63 8.23
N GLU A 43 14.89 -13.44 8.87
CA GLU A 43 14.92 -13.56 10.33
C GLU A 43 15.48 -12.26 10.92
N ILE A 44 14.73 -11.64 11.83
CA ILE A 44 15.09 -10.37 12.48
C ILE A 44 15.21 -10.62 13.98
N GLU A 45 16.41 -10.44 14.53
CA GLU A 45 16.66 -10.63 15.95
C GLU A 45 16.22 -9.44 16.80
N GLU A 46 16.46 -8.21 16.33
CA GLU A 46 16.06 -6.96 16.99
C GLU A 46 15.68 -5.89 15.95
N ILE A 47 14.52 -5.25 16.12
CA ILE A 47 14.08 -4.16 15.24
C ILE A 47 13.37 -3.01 16.01
N GLY A 48 13.31 -3.11 17.35
CA GLY A 48 12.67 -2.14 18.23
C GLY A 48 11.27 -2.55 18.73
N ASP A 49 10.93 -2.10 19.92
CA ASP A 49 9.75 -2.55 20.68
C ASP A 49 8.40 -2.23 20.02
N LYS A 50 8.38 -1.27 19.10
CA LYS A 50 7.17 -0.83 18.38
C LYS A 50 7.00 -1.46 17.00
N VAL A 51 7.84 -2.43 16.65
CA VAL A 51 7.80 -3.12 15.36
C VAL A 51 7.35 -4.56 15.56
N LYS A 52 6.19 -4.89 15.03
CA LYS A 52 5.74 -6.27 14.86
C LYS A 52 6.27 -6.82 13.56
N VAL A 53 6.87 -7.98 13.57
CA VAL A 53 7.36 -8.68 12.37
C VAL A 53 6.38 -9.80 12.01
N HIS A 54 5.96 -9.82 10.75
CA HIS A 54 5.22 -10.92 10.15
C HIS A 54 6.10 -11.58 9.08
N TYR A 55 6.51 -12.80 9.33
CA TYR A 55 7.32 -13.55 8.38
C TYR A 55 6.48 -14.06 7.23
N ILE A 56 6.97 -13.80 6.01
CA ILE A 56 6.36 -14.27 4.77
C ILE A 56 7.36 -15.13 4.00
N ASP A 57 6.86 -16.09 3.24
CA ASP A 57 7.71 -16.93 2.41
C ASP A 57 8.40 -16.08 1.33
N HIS A 58 9.65 -16.41 1.02
CA HIS A 58 10.35 -15.81 -0.10
C HIS A 58 9.69 -16.20 -1.41
N GLU A 59 9.19 -15.22 -2.14
CA GLU A 59 8.63 -15.40 -3.48
C GLU A 59 9.37 -14.50 -4.48
N PRO A 60 9.55 -14.96 -5.73
CA PRO A 60 10.16 -14.12 -6.76
C PRO A 60 9.23 -12.96 -7.14
N TRP A 61 9.83 -11.88 -7.61
CA TRP A 61 9.07 -10.79 -8.20
C TRP A 61 8.18 -11.33 -9.34
N PRO A 62 6.89 -10.91 -9.47
CA PRO A 62 6.27 -9.80 -8.77
C PRO A 62 5.44 -10.16 -7.52
N MET A 63 5.53 -11.39 -7.01
CA MET A 63 4.61 -11.90 -5.98
C MET A 63 4.57 -11.05 -4.70
N PRO A 64 5.67 -10.58 -4.12
CA PRO A 64 5.62 -9.75 -2.91
C PRO A 64 4.82 -8.45 -3.10
N THR A 65 4.93 -7.84 -4.30
CA THR A 65 4.17 -6.65 -4.66
C THR A 65 2.71 -6.99 -4.94
N LEU A 66 2.46 -8.00 -5.80
CA LEU A 66 1.11 -8.41 -6.19
C LEU A 66 0.24 -8.83 -5.00
N LYS A 67 0.84 -9.56 -4.03
CA LYS A 67 0.14 -10.08 -2.84
C LYS A 67 0.16 -9.12 -1.65
N ARG A 68 0.54 -7.88 -1.82
CA ARG A 68 0.65 -6.88 -0.75
C ARG A 68 -0.58 -6.85 0.14
N TYR A 69 -1.73 -6.68 -0.43
CA TYR A 69 -2.99 -6.58 0.31
C TYR A 69 -3.41 -7.91 0.95
N ASN A 70 -3.04 -9.05 0.36
CA ASN A 70 -3.25 -10.36 0.99
C ASN A 70 -2.47 -10.48 2.31
N TYR A 71 -1.26 -9.91 2.40
CA TYR A 71 -0.50 -9.87 3.65
C TYR A 71 -1.16 -8.98 4.68
N PHE A 72 -1.67 -7.80 4.28
CA PHE A 72 -2.36 -6.89 5.20
C PHE A 72 -3.61 -7.51 5.79
N VAL A 73 -4.41 -8.19 4.98
CA VAL A 73 -5.62 -8.89 5.45
C VAL A 73 -5.31 -9.96 6.50
N LYS A 74 -4.17 -10.65 6.42
CA LYS A 74 -3.75 -11.62 7.44
C LYS A 74 -3.51 -11.00 8.82
N GLU A 75 -3.15 -9.73 8.87
CA GLU A 75 -2.89 -8.96 10.09
C GLU A 75 -4.00 -7.95 10.42
N ARG A 76 -5.18 -8.17 9.83
CA ARG A 76 -6.36 -7.31 9.97
C ARG A 76 -6.64 -6.90 11.41
N ASP A 77 -6.66 -7.86 12.33
CA ASP A 77 -7.04 -7.61 13.72
C ASP A 77 -6.02 -6.69 14.41
N PHE A 78 -4.72 -6.87 14.14
CA PHE A 78 -3.68 -5.97 14.65
C PHE A 78 -3.81 -4.57 14.04
N ILE A 79 -4.08 -4.46 12.75
CA ILE A 79 -4.22 -3.17 12.07
C ILE A 79 -5.42 -2.40 12.64
N LEU A 80 -6.54 -3.07 12.90
CA LEU A 80 -7.76 -2.48 13.45
C LEU A 80 -7.66 -2.02 14.93
N GLU A 81 -6.57 -2.32 15.64
CA GLU A 81 -6.27 -1.74 16.97
C GLU A 81 -5.84 -0.26 16.88
N HIS A 82 -5.67 0.28 15.66
CA HIS A 82 -5.20 1.63 15.38
C HIS A 82 -6.29 2.49 14.72
N ASP A 83 -6.19 3.81 14.85
CA ASP A 83 -7.14 4.76 14.24
C ASP A 83 -6.90 4.90 12.73
N TYR A 84 -5.61 4.89 12.33
CA TYR A 84 -5.16 5.03 10.95
C TYR A 84 -4.11 3.98 10.62
N CYS A 85 -4.02 3.59 9.35
CA CYS A 85 -2.88 2.84 8.85
C CYS A 85 -2.39 3.43 7.52
N PHE A 86 -1.07 3.32 7.30
CA PHE A 86 -0.43 3.79 6.08
C PHE A 86 0.61 2.77 5.61
N TYR A 87 0.58 2.48 4.33
CA TYR A 87 1.62 1.69 3.68
C TYR A 87 2.71 2.62 3.13
N PHE A 88 3.95 2.20 3.32
CA PHE A 88 5.15 2.79 2.72
C PHE A 88 5.95 1.72 2.00
N ASP A 89 6.34 1.97 0.74
CA ASP A 89 7.40 1.19 0.11
C ASP A 89 8.69 1.32 0.95
N ALA A 90 9.42 0.21 1.13
CA ALA A 90 10.57 0.16 2.05
C ALA A 90 11.69 1.15 1.69
N ASP A 91 11.84 1.49 0.42
CA ASP A 91 12.87 2.39 -0.11
C ASP A 91 12.44 3.88 -0.16
N MET A 92 11.26 4.19 0.40
CA MET A 92 10.82 5.59 0.57
C MET A 92 11.59 6.32 1.67
N ARG A 93 11.63 7.65 1.55
CA ARG A 93 12.23 8.55 2.54
C ARG A 93 11.28 9.70 2.83
N ILE A 94 11.31 10.20 4.06
CA ILE A 94 10.55 11.38 4.46
C ILE A 94 11.52 12.54 4.66
N ASP A 95 11.49 13.51 3.77
CA ASP A 95 12.41 14.65 3.81
C ASP A 95 11.97 15.72 4.82
N ASN A 96 10.68 16.01 4.90
CA ASN A 96 10.09 17.04 5.75
C ASN A 96 9.11 16.45 6.74
N VAL A 97 8.81 17.20 7.82
CA VAL A 97 7.76 16.84 8.76
C VAL A 97 6.41 16.79 8.04
N VAL A 98 5.74 15.65 8.16
CA VAL A 98 4.37 15.40 7.66
C VAL A 98 3.41 15.45 8.84
N LYS A 99 2.49 16.39 8.83
CA LYS A 99 1.52 16.55 9.92
C LYS A 99 0.28 15.69 9.72
N SER A 100 -0.42 15.38 10.79
CA SER A 100 -1.61 14.54 10.75
C SER A 100 -2.70 15.11 9.83
N GLU A 101 -2.90 16.42 9.83
CA GLU A 101 -3.88 17.09 8.95
C GLU A 101 -3.56 16.98 7.45
N GLU A 102 -2.32 16.61 7.10
CA GLU A 102 -1.87 16.44 5.72
C GLU A 102 -2.09 15.03 5.19
N VAL A 103 -2.34 14.04 6.08
CA VAL A 103 -2.43 12.63 5.67
C VAL A 103 -3.58 11.85 6.32
N CYS A 104 -4.20 12.34 7.40
CA CYS A 104 -5.26 11.61 8.09
C CYS A 104 -6.63 11.85 7.43
N GLY A 105 -6.89 11.18 6.33
CA GLY A 105 -8.19 11.14 5.63
C GLY A 105 -8.91 9.81 5.81
N ASP A 106 -10.15 9.71 5.31
CA ASP A 106 -10.91 8.45 5.35
C ASP A 106 -10.23 7.37 4.49
N LEU A 107 -9.85 7.74 3.27
CA LEU A 107 -9.01 6.95 2.37
C LEU A 107 -8.02 7.90 1.70
N VAL A 108 -6.75 7.53 1.65
CA VAL A 108 -5.64 8.38 1.23
C VAL A 108 -4.84 7.69 0.14
N ALA A 109 -4.55 8.42 -0.94
CA ALA A 109 -3.72 7.90 -2.02
C ALA A 109 -2.91 8.99 -2.70
N THR A 110 -1.66 8.69 -3.02
CA THR A 110 -0.75 9.64 -3.67
C THR A 110 -0.96 9.67 -5.18
N ARG A 111 -1.26 10.84 -5.75
CA ARG A 111 -1.31 11.01 -7.22
C ARG A 111 0.05 10.67 -7.82
N HIS A 112 0.03 9.82 -8.85
CA HIS A 112 1.27 9.46 -9.52
C HIS A 112 1.79 10.63 -10.35
N GLY A 113 2.94 11.22 -9.97
CA GLY A 113 3.48 12.43 -10.57
C GLY A 113 3.62 12.36 -12.10
N TYR A 114 4.25 11.31 -12.62
CA TYR A 114 4.44 11.12 -14.06
C TYR A 114 3.11 10.86 -14.79
N GLN A 115 2.28 9.94 -14.30
CA GLN A 115 1.01 9.58 -14.94
C GLN A 115 0.02 10.75 -14.98
N SER A 116 0.08 11.64 -13.99
CA SER A 116 -0.79 12.83 -13.93
C SER A 116 -0.52 13.85 -15.04
N LEU A 117 0.65 13.77 -15.71
CA LEU A 117 1.02 14.64 -16.82
C LEU A 117 0.51 14.14 -18.19
N HIS A 118 -0.05 12.94 -18.23
CA HIS A 118 -0.48 12.30 -19.46
C HIS A 118 -2.00 12.26 -19.59
N ASP A 119 -2.47 12.26 -20.85
CA ASP A 119 -3.87 12.02 -21.16
C ASP A 119 -4.29 10.64 -20.66
N LYS A 120 -5.57 10.49 -20.31
CA LYS A 120 -6.15 9.24 -19.77
C LYS A 120 -5.83 7.98 -20.61
N SER A 121 -5.80 8.13 -21.95
CA SER A 121 -5.47 7.03 -22.85
C SER A 121 -4.02 6.57 -22.77
N GLN A 122 -3.14 7.40 -22.21
CA GLN A 122 -1.70 7.14 -22.04
C GLN A 122 -1.35 6.70 -20.61
N GLN A 123 -2.30 6.83 -19.67
CA GLN A 123 -2.08 6.37 -18.30
C GLN A 123 -2.05 4.84 -18.24
N SER A 124 -1.22 4.31 -17.35
CA SER A 124 -0.90 2.88 -17.25
C SER A 124 -1.97 2.04 -16.53
N PHE A 125 -3.26 2.40 -16.68
CA PHE A 125 -4.34 1.54 -16.21
C PHE A 125 -4.29 0.16 -16.89
N ASP A 126 -4.68 -0.89 -16.16
CA ASP A 126 -4.80 -2.21 -16.76
C ASP A 126 -5.93 -2.22 -17.80
N ARG A 127 -5.57 -2.59 -19.03
CA ARG A 127 -6.49 -2.66 -20.18
C ARG A 127 -6.81 -4.10 -20.60
N ASN A 128 -6.38 -5.08 -19.81
CA ASN A 128 -6.70 -6.48 -20.04
C ASN A 128 -8.12 -6.81 -19.53
N PRO A 129 -9.10 -7.08 -20.41
CA PRO A 129 -10.48 -7.35 -19.98
C PRO A 129 -10.64 -8.66 -19.19
N LYS A 130 -9.60 -9.48 -19.07
CA LYS A 130 -9.61 -10.69 -18.25
C LYS A 130 -9.20 -10.41 -16.81
N SER A 131 -8.53 -9.26 -16.55
CA SER A 131 -8.13 -8.87 -15.19
C SER A 131 -9.27 -8.18 -14.45
N LEU A 132 -9.39 -8.42 -13.16
CA LEU A 132 -10.28 -7.68 -12.26
C LEU A 132 -9.78 -6.27 -11.94
N ALA A 133 -8.57 -5.94 -12.40
CA ALA A 133 -8.04 -4.57 -12.40
C ALA A 133 -8.39 -3.79 -13.67
N TYR A 134 -9.15 -4.37 -14.60
CA TYR A 134 -9.48 -3.76 -15.88
C TYR A 134 -10.18 -2.41 -15.73
N VAL A 135 -9.67 -1.42 -16.46
CA VAL A 135 -10.28 -0.09 -16.61
C VAL A 135 -10.51 0.17 -18.10
N PRO A 136 -11.75 0.37 -18.57
CA PRO A 136 -12.05 0.63 -19.98
C PRO A 136 -11.49 1.99 -20.44
N PHE A 137 -11.22 2.13 -21.75
CA PHE A 137 -10.68 3.38 -22.31
C PHE A 137 -11.65 4.55 -22.23
N ASP A 138 -12.94 4.29 -22.21
CA ASP A 138 -14.02 5.27 -22.12
C ASP A 138 -14.38 5.65 -20.68
N GLN A 139 -13.68 5.10 -19.69
CA GLN A 139 -13.86 5.49 -18.28
C GLN A 139 -13.68 7.00 -18.11
N GLU A 140 -14.73 7.66 -17.65
CA GLU A 140 -14.69 9.10 -17.38
C GLU A 140 -13.83 9.39 -16.14
N THR A 141 -13.23 10.55 -16.12
CA THR A 141 -12.55 11.21 -14.98
C THR A 141 -11.85 10.27 -14.01
N VAL A 142 -10.65 9.82 -14.36
CA VAL A 142 -9.83 9.00 -13.46
C VAL A 142 -8.51 9.70 -13.15
N THR A 143 -8.13 9.64 -11.89
CA THR A 143 -6.77 9.97 -11.43
C THR A 143 -6.02 8.68 -11.26
N TYR A 144 -4.76 8.64 -11.72
CA TYR A 144 -3.87 7.51 -11.48
C TYR A 144 -3.05 7.74 -10.21
N TYR A 145 -3.09 6.78 -9.30
CA TYR A 145 -2.42 6.83 -8.01
C TYR A 145 -1.24 5.88 -7.97
N ALA A 146 -0.16 6.32 -7.31
CA ALA A 146 1.04 5.53 -7.08
C ALA A 146 0.85 4.57 -5.91
N GLY A 147 1.36 3.34 -6.04
CA GLY A 147 1.24 2.30 -5.02
C GLY A 147 2.15 2.48 -3.81
N GLY A 148 3.17 3.36 -3.89
CA GLY A 148 4.22 3.44 -2.88
C GLY A 148 3.81 4.05 -1.53
N PHE A 149 2.77 4.91 -1.51
CA PHE A 149 2.18 5.45 -0.29
C PHE A 149 0.66 5.53 -0.45
N ASN A 150 -0.04 4.87 0.43
CA ASN A 150 -1.50 4.92 0.54
C ASN A 150 -1.94 4.53 1.96
N GLY A 151 -3.18 4.84 2.35
CA GLY A 151 -3.65 4.56 3.69
C GLY A 151 -5.00 5.19 3.99
N GLY A 152 -5.21 5.55 5.26
CA GLY A 152 -6.41 6.20 5.77
C GLY A 152 -6.89 5.63 7.10
N LYS A 153 -8.17 5.83 7.43
CA LYS A 153 -8.79 5.15 8.58
C LYS A 153 -8.67 3.64 8.39
N THR A 154 -8.31 2.93 9.46
CA THR A 154 -8.02 1.50 9.40
C THR A 154 -9.18 0.68 8.82
N GLU A 155 -10.41 1.01 9.17
CA GLU A 155 -11.61 0.31 8.67
C GLU A 155 -11.73 0.42 7.14
N ASN A 156 -11.59 1.63 6.59
CA ASN A 156 -11.69 1.88 5.15
C ASN A 156 -10.53 1.27 4.37
N PHE A 157 -9.32 1.32 4.96
CA PHE A 157 -8.15 0.71 4.35
C PHE A 157 -8.27 -0.82 4.31
N ILE A 158 -8.75 -1.45 5.39
CA ILE A 158 -8.94 -2.90 5.43
C ILE A 158 -10.05 -3.33 4.46
N GLU A 159 -11.15 -2.58 4.33
CA GLU A 159 -12.17 -2.85 3.31
C GLU A 159 -11.57 -2.82 1.90
N MET A 160 -10.76 -1.82 1.59
CA MET A 160 -10.02 -1.76 0.33
C MET A 160 -9.10 -2.96 0.16
N ALA A 161 -8.34 -3.31 1.20
CA ALA A 161 -7.39 -4.40 1.17
C ALA A 161 -8.06 -5.76 0.93
N GLU A 162 -9.20 -6.03 1.57
CA GLU A 162 -9.99 -7.25 1.38
C GLU A 162 -10.50 -7.38 -0.05
N VAL A 163 -11.02 -6.30 -0.63
CA VAL A 163 -11.47 -6.28 -2.03
C VAL A 163 -10.33 -6.52 -3.01
N ILE A 164 -9.19 -5.87 -2.78
CA ILE A 164 -8.02 -6.03 -3.65
C ILE A 164 -7.45 -7.44 -3.54
N ALA A 165 -7.29 -7.97 -2.33
CA ALA A 165 -6.81 -9.33 -2.09
C ALA A 165 -7.68 -10.38 -2.80
N ASP A 166 -9.00 -10.29 -2.68
CA ASP A 166 -9.95 -11.18 -3.36
C ASP A 166 -9.81 -11.10 -4.89
N ARG A 167 -9.64 -9.89 -5.46
CA ARG A 167 -9.42 -9.71 -6.90
C ARG A 167 -8.10 -10.33 -7.35
N VAL A 168 -7.02 -10.12 -6.61
CA VAL A 168 -5.70 -10.72 -6.91
C VAL A 168 -5.78 -12.24 -6.90
N ASP A 169 -6.41 -12.84 -5.89
CA ASP A 169 -6.54 -14.30 -5.79
C ASP A 169 -7.36 -14.89 -6.94
N LYS A 170 -8.44 -14.21 -7.33
CA LYS A 170 -9.26 -14.62 -8.49
C LYS A 170 -8.50 -14.51 -9.82
N ASP A 171 -7.76 -13.41 -10.01
CA ASP A 171 -6.94 -13.23 -11.21
C ASP A 171 -5.85 -14.30 -11.28
N LEU A 172 -5.14 -14.57 -10.18
CA LEU A 172 -4.14 -15.64 -10.11
C LEU A 172 -4.73 -17.02 -10.41
N THR A 173 -5.93 -17.33 -9.90
CA THR A 173 -6.63 -18.59 -10.20
C THR A 173 -6.93 -18.74 -11.70
N ASN A 174 -7.13 -17.62 -12.40
CA ASN A 174 -7.37 -17.57 -13.84
C ASN A 174 -6.08 -17.38 -14.67
N ASN A 175 -4.89 -17.48 -14.04
CA ASN A 175 -3.59 -17.19 -14.66
C ASN A 175 -3.49 -15.78 -15.24
N VAL A 176 -4.09 -14.82 -14.58
CA VAL A 176 -4.01 -13.39 -14.93
C VAL A 176 -3.15 -12.68 -13.89
N VAL A 177 -2.25 -11.84 -14.37
CA VAL A 177 -1.47 -10.90 -13.53
C VAL A 177 -1.71 -9.51 -14.11
N ALA A 178 -2.18 -8.61 -13.26
CA ALA A 178 -2.45 -7.24 -13.65
C ALA A 178 -1.17 -6.50 -14.04
N LEU A 179 -1.27 -5.52 -14.94
CA LEU A 179 -0.15 -4.82 -15.57
C LEU A 179 0.88 -4.27 -14.58
N TRP A 180 0.40 -3.56 -13.55
CA TRP A 180 1.20 -3.04 -12.44
C TRP A 180 0.78 -3.67 -11.11
N HIS A 181 0.52 -4.98 -11.15
CA HIS A 181 0.28 -5.83 -10.00
C HIS A 181 -0.82 -5.25 -9.09
N ASP A 182 -0.52 -5.07 -7.79
CA ASP A 182 -1.43 -4.51 -6.80
C ASP A 182 -1.82 -3.05 -7.08
N GLU A 183 -0.92 -2.24 -7.64
CA GLU A 183 -1.21 -0.84 -8.02
C GLU A 183 -2.35 -0.76 -9.04
N SER A 184 -2.39 -1.68 -10.02
CA SER A 184 -3.51 -1.76 -10.97
C SER A 184 -4.84 -2.06 -10.28
N HIS A 185 -4.86 -3.00 -9.33
CA HIS A 185 -6.05 -3.33 -8.56
C HIS A 185 -6.48 -2.18 -7.63
N MET A 186 -5.52 -1.51 -6.98
CA MET A 186 -5.77 -0.32 -6.17
C MET A 186 -6.40 0.80 -7.01
N ASN A 187 -5.82 1.11 -8.15
CA ASN A 187 -6.36 2.12 -9.06
C ASN A 187 -7.77 1.78 -9.54
N ARG A 188 -8.06 0.50 -9.83
CA ARG A 188 -9.41 0.05 -10.17
C ARG A 188 -10.40 0.24 -9.01
N TYR A 189 -9.97 -0.02 -7.77
CA TYR A 189 -10.79 0.21 -6.59
C TYR A 189 -11.10 1.69 -6.38
N LEU A 190 -10.08 2.55 -6.50
CA LEU A 190 -10.19 3.99 -6.25
C LEU A 190 -11.01 4.75 -7.30
N ILE A 191 -11.33 4.16 -8.44
CA ILE A 191 -12.30 4.72 -9.40
C ILE A 191 -13.70 4.75 -8.79
N ASP A 192 -14.10 3.66 -8.13
CA ASP A 192 -15.43 3.52 -7.53
C ASP A 192 -15.48 4.13 -6.11
N ASN A 193 -14.32 4.20 -5.44
CA ASN A 193 -14.15 4.68 -4.06
C ASN A 193 -13.03 5.74 -4.02
N PRO A 194 -13.27 6.96 -4.50
CA PRO A 194 -12.23 7.97 -4.61
C PRO A 194 -11.68 8.35 -3.23
N PRO A 195 -10.35 8.53 -3.12
CA PRO A 195 -9.75 8.93 -1.85
C PRO A 195 -10.25 10.33 -1.44
N THR A 196 -10.30 10.55 -0.14
CA THR A 196 -10.70 11.83 0.46
C THR A 196 -9.54 12.80 0.63
N LEU A 197 -8.30 12.28 0.48
CA LEU A 197 -7.07 13.05 0.56
C LEU A 197 -6.01 12.49 -0.40
#